data_94c5a6bc922241c0893dff2ff82396dd
#
_entry.id   94c5a6bc922241c0893dff2ff82396dd
#
_cell.length_a   1.000
_cell.length_b   1.000
_cell.length_c   1.000
_cell.angle_alpha   90.00
_cell.angle_beta   90.00
_cell.angle_gamma   90.00
#
_symmetry.space_group_name_H-M   'P 1'
#
loop_
_entity.id
_entity.type
_entity.pdbx_description
1 polymer ?
#
loop_
_entity_poly.entity_id
_entity_poly.type
_entity_poly.pdbx_seq_one_letter_code
_entity_poly.pdbx_strand_id
1 'polypeptide(L)'
;MEWTTCIKEAIRFIEXHLLEPIGPDDVATAVHISPLYLQRGFQILTGFNIAEYIRNRRLYEAGKLIISSHKKIIDISYEYGYGTPESFTKAFYRFHGMTPLELRKHPKAIHVFHPLHIEIKIKGGNYMEYVVEELEGFKVIGFSKEFSFENSYQEIPKFWDEIYSTYHSRLYSGQGPANALEQAIIDNQIGVFGICIDESQKPGVFQYMIAGDYQGGNVPEGLTVFEFPKMTWAKFKCVGPMPNALQEVNTRIFKEWLPGNKEYEXAGXFNXEWYSXEGDMQSXEYXSEIWIPXKKK
;
A
#
# COMPACT_ATOMS: atom_id res chain seq x y z
N MET A 1 10.84 4.11 -16.56
CA MET A 1 9.67 4.89 -17.06
C MET A 1 9.32 5.95 -16.02
N GLU A 2 8.92 7.16 -16.46
CA GLU A 2 8.52 8.19 -15.50
C GLU A 2 7.29 7.76 -14.69
N TRP A 3 7.30 8.05 -13.41
CA TRP A 3 6.25 7.68 -12.47
C TRP A 3 4.84 8.09 -12.93
N THR A 4 4.70 9.33 -13.39
CA THR A 4 3.40 9.81 -13.87
C THR A 4 2.92 9.07 -15.12
N THR A 5 3.86 8.69 -15.99
CA THR A 5 3.56 7.86 -17.18
C THR A 5 3.07 6.48 -16.72
N CYS A 6 3.72 5.88 -15.70
CA CYS A 6 3.30 4.58 -15.19
C CYS A 6 1.86 4.59 -14.70
N ILE A 7 1.46 5.63 -13.95
CA ILE A 7 0.07 5.72 -13.44
C ILE A 7 -0.92 5.92 -14.60
N LYS A 8 -0.59 6.74 -15.59
CA LYS A 8 -1.44 6.93 -16.78
C LYS A 8 -1.61 5.62 -17.56
N GLU A 9 -0.51 4.89 -17.75
CA GLU A 9 -0.54 3.60 -18.43
C GLU A 9 -1.31 2.55 -17.62
N ALA A 10 -1.22 2.58 -16.29
CA ALA A 10 -2.00 1.69 -15.42
C ALA A 10 -3.50 1.92 -15.63
N ILE A 11 -3.94 3.18 -15.63
CA ILE A 11 -5.35 3.52 -15.88
C ILE A 11 -5.75 3.06 -17.28
N ARG A 12 -4.90 3.33 -18.30
CA ARG A 12 -5.16 2.92 -19.68
C ARG A 12 -5.27 1.40 -19.80
N PHE A 13 -4.36 0.66 -19.15
CA PHE A 13 -4.40 -0.81 -19.14
C PHE A 13 -5.71 -1.30 -18.52
N ILE A 14 -6.10 -0.77 -17.38
CA ILE A 14 -7.35 -1.18 -16.70
C ILE A 14 -8.55 -0.96 -17.62
N GLU A 15 -8.68 0.22 -18.24
CA GLU A 15 -9.82 0.53 -19.12
C GLU A 15 -9.95 -0.40 -20.34
N UNK A 16 -8.87 -0.83 -20.63
CA UNK A 16 -8.78 -1.61 -21.66
C UNK A 16 -9.10 -2.98 -21.49
N HIS A 17 -8.94 -3.39 -20.31
CA HIS A 17 -9.09 -4.81 -19.93
C HIS A 17 -10.22 -5.02 -18.90
N LEU A 18 -11.19 -4.12 -18.82
CA LEU A 18 -12.24 -4.17 -17.78
C LEU A 18 -13.03 -5.48 -17.78
N LEU A 19 -13.23 -6.09 -18.95
CA LEU A 19 -13.99 -7.34 -19.06
C LEU A 19 -13.14 -8.59 -18.85
N GLU A 20 -11.84 -8.43 -18.68
CA GLU A 20 -10.90 -9.55 -18.47
C GLU A 20 -10.68 -9.79 -16.98
N PRO A 21 -10.24 -10.99 -16.57
CA PRO A 21 -10.01 -11.27 -15.14
C PRO A 21 -8.69 -10.65 -14.66
N ILE A 22 -8.63 -9.31 -14.64
CA ILE A 22 -7.45 -8.57 -14.19
C ILE A 22 -7.55 -8.17 -12.72
N GLY A 23 -6.38 -8.10 -12.07
CA GLY A 23 -6.24 -7.58 -10.73
C GLY A 23 -5.02 -6.65 -10.62
N PRO A 24 -4.73 -6.16 -9.41
CA PRO A 24 -3.62 -5.21 -9.21
C PRO A 24 -2.25 -5.71 -9.69
N ASP A 25 -1.99 -7.01 -9.55
CA ASP A 25 -0.69 -7.58 -9.96
C ASP A 25 -0.52 -7.59 -11.48
N ASP A 26 -1.62 -7.81 -12.22
CA ASP A 26 -1.61 -7.74 -13.68
C ASP A 26 -1.30 -6.32 -14.16
N VAL A 27 -1.91 -5.34 -13.49
CA VAL A 27 -1.66 -3.91 -13.78
C VAL A 27 -0.19 -3.57 -13.50
N ALA A 28 0.34 -4.02 -12.35
CA ALA A 28 1.73 -3.76 -11.96
C ALA A 28 2.71 -4.36 -12.99
N THR A 29 2.44 -5.59 -13.42
CA THR A 29 3.23 -6.27 -14.45
C THR A 29 3.21 -5.47 -15.76
N ALA A 30 2.04 -5.02 -16.18
CA ALA A 30 1.86 -4.28 -17.45
C ALA A 30 2.65 -2.96 -17.47
N VAL A 31 2.81 -2.31 -16.31
CA VAL A 31 3.54 -1.04 -16.23
C VAL A 31 4.96 -1.17 -15.66
N HIS A 32 5.40 -2.41 -15.42
CA HIS A 32 6.78 -2.74 -14.97
C HIS A 32 7.17 -2.04 -13.66
N ILE A 33 6.24 -2.01 -12.69
CA ILE A 33 6.48 -1.46 -11.34
C ILE A 33 6.04 -2.53 -10.31
N SER A 34 6.69 -2.57 -9.15
CA SER A 34 6.27 -3.50 -8.12
C SER A 34 4.84 -3.24 -7.68
N PRO A 35 4.04 -4.28 -7.39
CA PRO A 35 2.68 -4.11 -6.88
C PRO A 35 2.61 -3.19 -5.66
N LEU A 36 3.58 -3.28 -4.76
CA LEU A 36 3.65 -2.43 -3.56
C LEU A 36 3.64 -0.93 -3.92
N TYR A 37 4.56 -0.53 -4.81
CA TYR A 37 4.68 0.88 -5.17
C TYR A 37 3.54 1.36 -6.04
N LEU A 38 3.08 0.53 -6.98
CA LEU A 38 1.95 0.92 -7.82
C LEU A 38 0.69 1.12 -6.97
N GLN A 39 0.38 0.18 -6.08
CA GLN A 39 -0.84 0.27 -5.26
C GLN A 39 -0.77 1.45 -4.30
N ARG A 40 0.37 1.66 -3.64
CA ARG A 40 0.55 2.79 -2.74
C ARG A 40 0.41 4.13 -3.47
N GLY A 41 1.10 4.28 -4.59
CA GLY A 41 1.03 5.51 -5.38
C GLY A 41 -0.35 5.75 -6.00
N PHE A 42 -0.99 4.70 -6.50
CA PHE A 42 -2.34 4.80 -7.04
C PHE A 42 -3.32 5.32 -5.97
N GLN A 43 -3.26 4.72 -4.76
CA GLN A 43 -4.10 5.13 -3.63
C GLN A 43 -3.86 6.60 -3.24
N ILE A 44 -2.59 7.01 -3.13
CA ILE A 44 -2.21 8.38 -2.75
C ILE A 44 -2.68 9.40 -3.80
N LEU A 45 -2.56 9.06 -5.08
CA LEU A 45 -2.88 9.98 -6.17
C LEU A 45 -4.37 10.07 -6.46
N THR A 46 -5.11 8.97 -6.29
CA THR A 46 -6.51 8.87 -6.75
C THR A 46 -7.52 8.76 -5.62
N GLY A 47 -7.09 8.33 -4.43
CA GLY A 47 -7.99 8.04 -3.32
C GLY A 47 -8.57 6.62 -3.36
N PHE A 48 -8.29 5.84 -4.41
CA PHE A 48 -8.84 4.49 -4.59
C PHE A 48 -7.69 3.48 -4.62
N ASN A 49 -7.91 2.29 -4.07
CA ASN A 49 -7.01 1.18 -4.40
C ASN A 49 -7.40 0.63 -5.80
N ILE A 50 -6.49 -0.09 -6.44
CA ILE A 50 -6.66 -0.54 -7.84
C ILE A 50 -7.87 -1.48 -7.97
N ALA A 51 -8.03 -2.42 -7.03
CA ALA A 51 -9.15 -3.36 -7.08
C ALA A 51 -10.51 -2.63 -6.94
N GLU A 52 -10.56 -1.62 -6.08
CA GLU A 52 -11.75 -0.78 -5.91
C GLU A 52 -12.04 0.02 -7.18
N TYR A 53 -11.01 0.59 -7.80
CA TYR A 53 -11.18 1.33 -9.05
C TYR A 53 -11.75 0.42 -10.15
N ILE A 54 -11.15 -0.78 -10.34
CA ILE A 54 -11.63 -1.77 -11.35
C ILE A 54 -13.10 -2.10 -11.07
N ARG A 55 -13.42 -2.43 -9.80
CA ARG A 55 -14.79 -2.79 -9.39
C ARG A 55 -15.78 -1.66 -9.69
N ASN A 56 -15.44 -0.44 -9.35
CA ASN A 56 -16.34 0.72 -9.54
C ASN A 56 -16.57 1.00 -11.02
N ARG A 57 -15.50 0.91 -11.84
CA ARG A 57 -15.62 1.06 -13.30
C ARG A 57 -16.53 -0.02 -13.89
N ARG A 58 -16.33 -1.29 -13.49
CA ARG A 58 -17.18 -2.41 -13.94
C ARG A 58 -18.66 -2.18 -13.59
N LEU A 59 -18.92 -1.76 -12.36
CA LEU A 59 -20.31 -1.54 -11.90
C LEU A 59 -20.97 -0.38 -12.66
N TYR A 60 -20.21 0.69 -12.95
CA TYR A 60 -20.72 1.81 -13.73
C TYR A 60 -21.06 1.37 -15.17
N GLU A 61 -20.13 0.67 -15.83
CA GLU A 61 -20.35 0.18 -17.21
C GLU A 61 -21.50 -0.84 -17.26
N ALA A 62 -21.59 -1.73 -16.28
CA ALA A 62 -22.70 -2.67 -16.18
C ALA A 62 -24.05 -1.93 -16.03
N GLY A 63 -24.09 -0.86 -15.24
CA GLY A 63 -25.29 -0.04 -15.07
C GLY A 63 -25.76 0.58 -16.38
N LYS A 64 -24.81 1.12 -17.18
CA LYS A 64 -25.13 1.64 -18.52
C LYS A 64 -25.68 0.53 -19.42
N LEU A 65 -25.07 -0.65 -19.39
CA LEU A 65 -25.49 -1.79 -20.24
C LEU A 65 -26.89 -2.30 -19.85
N ILE A 66 -27.21 -2.29 -18.53
CA ILE A 66 -28.54 -2.67 -18.04
C ILE A 66 -29.63 -1.74 -18.58
N ILE A 67 -29.35 -0.45 -18.66
CA ILE A 67 -30.29 0.57 -19.17
C ILE A 67 -30.42 0.46 -20.70
N SER A 68 -29.30 0.26 -21.40
CA SER A 68 -29.24 0.40 -22.86
C SER A 68 -29.51 -0.89 -23.63
N SER A 69 -29.67 -2.05 -22.95
CA SER A 69 -29.79 -3.33 -23.64
C SER A 69 -30.85 -4.24 -22.99
N HIS A 70 -31.22 -5.30 -23.71
CA HIS A 70 -32.10 -6.36 -23.20
C HIS A 70 -31.32 -7.59 -22.72
N LYS A 71 -30.00 -7.50 -22.63
CA LYS A 71 -29.14 -8.60 -22.17
C LYS A 71 -29.54 -9.03 -20.75
N LYS A 72 -29.57 -10.34 -20.51
CA LYS A 72 -29.95 -10.86 -19.18
C LYS A 72 -28.99 -10.36 -18.10
N ILE A 73 -29.51 -10.00 -16.94
CA ILE A 73 -28.70 -9.52 -15.81
C ILE A 73 -27.63 -10.55 -15.40
N ILE A 74 -27.98 -11.84 -15.47
CA ILE A 74 -27.06 -12.92 -15.16
C ILE A 74 -25.85 -12.91 -16.13
N ASP A 75 -26.12 -12.69 -17.43
CA ASP A 75 -25.06 -12.65 -18.45
C ASP A 75 -24.16 -11.42 -18.24
N ILE A 76 -24.77 -10.27 -17.86
CA ILE A 76 -24.03 -9.05 -17.54
C ILE A 76 -23.15 -9.29 -16.31
N SER A 77 -23.67 -9.99 -15.29
CA SER A 77 -22.88 -10.25 -14.08
C SER A 77 -21.60 -11.03 -14.38
N TYR A 78 -21.70 -12.08 -15.22
CA TYR A 78 -20.53 -12.87 -15.61
C TYR A 78 -19.58 -12.07 -16.52
N GLU A 79 -20.12 -11.28 -17.46
CA GLU A 79 -19.33 -10.44 -18.36
C GLU A 79 -18.44 -9.44 -17.57
N TYR A 80 -18.96 -8.92 -16.46
CA TYR A 80 -18.20 -7.96 -15.63
C TYR A 80 -17.43 -8.66 -14.49
N GLY A 81 -17.21 -9.99 -14.59
CA GLY A 81 -16.25 -10.71 -13.78
C GLY A 81 -16.79 -11.18 -12.42
N TYR A 82 -18.11 -11.22 -12.24
CA TYR A 82 -18.68 -11.71 -10.99
C TYR A 82 -18.92 -13.23 -11.08
N GLY A 83 -18.50 -13.96 -10.04
CA GLY A 83 -18.66 -15.41 -10.01
C GLY A 83 -20.10 -15.87 -9.81
N THR A 84 -20.94 -15.01 -9.22
CA THR A 84 -22.36 -15.31 -9.03
C THR A 84 -23.21 -14.05 -9.21
N PRO A 85 -24.47 -14.21 -9.69
CA PRO A 85 -25.40 -13.07 -9.80
C PRO A 85 -25.71 -12.41 -8.43
N GLU A 86 -25.64 -13.17 -7.36
CA GLU A 86 -25.88 -12.67 -6.00
C GLU A 86 -24.77 -11.72 -5.57
N SER A 87 -23.51 -12.10 -5.83
CA SER A 87 -22.37 -11.23 -5.51
C SER A 87 -22.40 -9.94 -6.33
N PHE A 88 -22.78 -10.05 -7.61
CA PHE A 88 -23.00 -8.88 -8.49
C PHE A 88 -24.09 -7.98 -7.93
N THR A 89 -25.26 -8.55 -7.58
CA THR A 89 -26.40 -7.78 -7.07
C THR A 89 -26.03 -7.00 -5.80
N LYS A 90 -25.30 -7.65 -4.87
CA LYS A 90 -24.84 -7.00 -3.64
C LYS A 90 -23.88 -5.85 -3.93
N ALA A 91 -22.89 -6.07 -4.80
CA ALA A 91 -21.92 -5.02 -5.18
C ALA A 91 -22.62 -3.87 -5.92
N PHE A 92 -23.52 -4.20 -6.84
CA PHE A 92 -24.28 -3.22 -7.62
C PHE A 92 -25.13 -2.34 -6.69
N TYR A 93 -25.82 -2.97 -5.72
CA TYR A 93 -26.64 -2.24 -4.76
C TYR A 93 -25.79 -1.29 -3.90
N ARG A 94 -24.65 -1.76 -3.41
CA ARG A 94 -23.73 -0.91 -2.62
C ARG A 94 -23.25 0.30 -3.43
N PHE A 95 -23.02 0.11 -4.74
CA PHE A 95 -22.48 1.16 -5.59
C PHE A 95 -23.55 2.13 -6.09
N HIS A 96 -24.70 1.61 -6.57
CA HIS A 96 -25.74 2.42 -7.22
C HIS A 96 -26.93 2.77 -6.31
N GLY A 97 -27.05 2.11 -5.14
CA GLY A 97 -28.19 2.32 -4.24
C GLY A 97 -29.47 1.62 -4.67
N MET A 98 -29.40 0.76 -5.70
CA MET A 98 -30.55 0.00 -6.21
C MET A 98 -30.05 -1.30 -6.84
N THR A 99 -30.94 -2.28 -6.98
CA THR A 99 -30.57 -3.56 -7.59
C THR A 99 -30.59 -3.44 -9.12
N PRO A 100 -29.86 -4.34 -9.84
CA PRO A 100 -29.92 -4.36 -11.31
C PRO A 100 -31.33 -4.51 -11.87
N LEU A 101 -32.16 -5.33 -11.21
CA LEU A 101 -33.54 -5.57 -11.65
C LEU A 101 -34.42 -4.32 -11.47
N GLU A 102 -34.24 -3.62 -10.35
CA GLU A 102 -34.94 -2.35 -10.10
C GLU A 102 -34.56 -1.31 -11.18
N LEU A 103 -33.27 -1.20 -11.49
CA LEU A 103 -32.80 -0.29 -12.52
C LEU A 103 -33.41 -0.63 -13.89
N ARG A 104 -33.50 -1.92 -14.23
CA ARG A 104 -34.08 -2.36 -15.52
C ARG A 104 -35.57 -2.02 -15.61
N LYS A 105 -36.33 -2.26 -14.53
CA LYS A 105 -37.79 -2.00 -14.52
C LYS A 105 -38.11 -0.49 -14.47
N HIS A 106 -37.31 0.24 -13.76
CA HIS A 106 -37.54 1.68 -13.54
C HIS A 106 -36.22 2.43 -13.73
N PRO A 107 -35.83 2.68 -15.01
CA PRO A 107 -34.55 3.37 -15.27
C PRO A 107 -34.43 4.69 -14.52
N LYS A 108 -33.39 4.83 -13.75
CA LYS A 108 -33.09 5.99 -12.91
C LYS A 108 -31.64 6.42 -13.15
N ALA A 109 -31.29 7.56 -12.61
CA ALA A 109 -29.88 8.00 -12.63
C ALA A 109 -29.03 7.01 -11.83
N ILE A 110 -27.95 6.57 -12.43
CA ILE A 110 -26.98 5.68 -11.81
C ILE A 110 -25.80 6.48 -11.25
N HIS A 111 -25.13 5.92 -10.25
CA HIS A 111 -23.90 6.52 -9.73
C HIS A 111 -22.86 6.55 -10.85
N VAL A 112 -22.36 7.74 -11.18
CA VAL A 112 -21.42 7.95 -12.29
C VAL A 112 -19.98 7.71 -11.78
N PHE A 113 -19.21 6.95 -12.55
CA PHE A 113 -17.80 6.72 -12.23
C PHE A 113 -17.01 6.62 -13.54
N HIS A 114 -16.62 7.80 -14.06
CA HIS A 114 -15.86 7.90 -15.31
C HIS A 114 -14.41 7.45 -15.10
N PRO A 115 -13.70 7.10 -16.18
CA PRO A 115 -12.26 6.83 -16.09
C PRO A 115 -11.52 8.01 -15.47
N LEU A 116 -10.56 7.70 -14.60
CA LEU A 116 -9.74 8.74 -13.99
C LEU A 116 -8.87 9.44 -15.06
N HIS A 117 -8.80 10.76 -14.96
CA HIS A 117 -7.93 11.57 -15.79
C HIS A 117 -6.91 12.27 -14.90
N ILE A 118 -5.62 12.06 -15.20
CA ILE A 118 -4.54 12.63 -14.40
C ILE A 118 -4.03 13.90 -15.06
N GLU A 119 -4.18 15.02 -14.37
CA GLU A 119 -3.57 16.30 -14.73
C GLU A 119 -2.37 16.54 -13.82
N ILE A 120 -1.25 16.91 -14.41
CA ILE A 120 -0.06 17.27 -13.67
C ILE A 120 -0.05 18.78 -13.50
N LYS A 121 -0.14 19.24 -12.23
CA LYS A 121 0.00 20.65 -11.89
C LYS A 121 1.38 20.85 -11.27
N ILE A 122 2.21 21.64 -11.94
CA ILE A 122 3.52 22.01 -11.41
C ILE A 122 3.32 23.11 -10.36
N LYS A 123 3.69 22.80 -9.11
CA LYS A 123 3.74 23.78 -8.04
C LYS A 123 5.20 24.07 -7.73
N GLY A 124 5.52 25.27 -7.28
CA GLY A 124 6.88 25.69 -6.92
C GLY A 124 7.50 24.77 -5.87
N GLY A 125 8.80 24.59 -5.97
CA GLY A 125 9.54 23.58 -5.21
C GLY A 125 9.53 23.80 -3.71
N ASN A 126 8.82 22.95 -3.00
CA ASN A 126 8.96 22.85 -1.55
C ASN A 126 10.18 21.97 -1.25
N TYR A 127 11.02 22.43 -0.34
CA TYR A 127 12.19 21.65 0.07
C TYR A 127 11.76 20.35 0.72
N MET A 128 12.39 19.25 0.32
CA MET A 128 12.18 17.92 0.91
C MET A 128 13.56 17.41 1.35
N GLU A 129 13.71 17.12 2.63
CA GLU A 129 14.98 16.66 3.18
C GLU A 129 15.11 15.15 2.98
N TYR A 130 16.10 14.76 2.17
CA TYR A 130 16.39 13.34 1.96
C TYR A 130 17.87 13.15 1.64
N VAL A 131 18.36 11.94 1.88
CA VAL A 131 19.70 11.53 1.48
C VAL A 131 19.61 10.24 0.67
N VAL A 132 20.54 10.06 -0.25
CA VAL A 132 20.68 8.82 -1.02
C VAL A 132 22.00 8.17 -0.59
N GLU A 133 21.93 6.93 -0.10
CA GLU A 133 23.13 6.19 0.29
C GLU A 133 23.03 4.72 -0.08
N GLU A 134 24.17 4.15 -0.43
CA GLU A 134 24.29 2.72 -0.64
C GLU A 134 24.59 2.05 0.69
N LEU A 135 23.77 1.10 1.09
CA LEU A 135 23.98 0.33 2.29
C LEU A 135 24.40 -1.10 1.91
N GLU A 136 25.40 -1.63 2.61
CA GLU A 136 25.70 -3.06 2.55
C GLU A 136 24.50 -3.84 3.07
N GLY A 137 24.40 -5.12 2.73
CA GLY A 137 23.32 -5.96 3.20
C GLY A 137 23.26 -5.96 4.74
N PHE A 138 22.04 -5.90 5.27
CA PHE A 138 21.81 -5.88 6.72
C PHE A 138 20.63 -6.77 7.08
N LYS A 139 20.58 -7.18 8.35
CA LYS A 139 19.53 -8.09 8.84
C LYS A 139 18.65 -7.38 9.85
N VAL A 140 17.37 -7.72 9.80
CA VAL A 140 16.38 -7.28 10.79
C VAL A 140 15.72 -8.52 11.40
N ILE A 141 15.19 -8.38 12.62
CA ILE A 141 14.43 -9.42 13.30
C ILE A 141 13.13 -8.80 13.79
N GLY A 142 12.02 -9.54 13.68
CA GLY A 142 10.74 -8.98 14.12
C GLY A 142 9.57 -9.92 13.94
N PHE A 143 8.39 -9.38 14.25
CA PHE A 143 7.12 -10.03 14.02
C PHE A 143 6.74 -9.84 12.55
N SER A 144 6.41 -10.92 11.86
CA SER A 144 6.09 -10.89 10.44
C SER A 144 4.68 -11.42 10.21
N LYS A 145 3.91 -10.73 9.36
CA LYS A 145 2.54 -11.11 9.04
C LYS A 145 2.23 -10.74 7.60
N GLU A 146 1.44 -11.59 6.93
CA GLU A 146 1.00 -11.35 5.55
C GLU A 146 -0.25 -10.45 5.55
N PHE A 147 -0.29 -9.46 4.66
CA PHE A 147 -1.40 -8.53 4.49
C PHE A 147 -1.81 -8.44 3.03
N SER A 148 -3.10 -8.26 2.78
CA SER A 148 -3.56 -7.92 1.44
C SER A 148 -3.37 -6.41 1.19
N PHE A 149 -3.03 -6.05 -0.04
CA PHE A 149 -2.95 -4.63 -0.41
C PHE A 149 -4.28 -3.91 -0.19
N GLU A 150 -5.40 -4.60 -0.40
CA GLU A 150 -6.73 -4.00 -0.29
C GLU A 150 -7.06 -3.53 1.13
N ASN A 151 -6.66 -4.29 2.15
CA ASN A 151 -7.05 -4.03 3.55
C ASN A 151 -5.90 -3.53 4.42
N SER A 152 -4.68 -3.45 3.90
CA SER A 152 -3.48 -3.18 4.70
C SER A 152 -3.55 -1.87 5.48
N TYR A 153 -4.14 -0.81 4.90
CA TYR A 153 -4.26 0.48 5.56
C TYR A 153 -5.08 0.43 6.86
N GLN A 154 -6.00 -0.53 6.96
CA GLN A 154 -6.82 -0.72 8.17
C GLN A 154 -6.21 -1.75 9.12
N GLU A 155 -5.51 -2.75 8.59
CA GLU A 155 -5.03 -3.90 9.36
C GLU A 155 -3.62 -3.73 9.94
N ILE A 156 -2.73 -3.00 9.26
CA ILE A 156 -1.38 -2.76 9.77
C ILE A 156 -1.42 -1.97 11.10
N PRO A 157 -2.24 -0.89 11.24
CA PRO A 157 -2.32 -0.22 12.54
C PRO A 157 -2.79 -1.15 13.66
N LYS A 158 -3.74 -2.06 13.39
CA LYS A 158 -4.19 -3.04 14.39
C LYS A 158 -3.06 -4.00 14.79
N PHE A 159 -2.21 -4.37 13.84
CA PHE A 159 -1.07 -5.24 14.10
C PHE A 159 -0.05 -4.52 15.02
N TRP A 160 0.20 -3.23 14.78
CA TRP A 160 1.01 -2.42 15.69
C TRP A 160 0.40 -2.35 17.09
N ASP A 161 -0.92 -2.10 17.18
CA ASP A 161 -1.65 -2.05 18.47
C ASP A 161 -1.56 -3.39 19.21
N GLU A 162 -1.68 -4.51 18.48
CA GLU A 162 -1.56 -5.87 19.02
C GLU A 162 -0.16 -6.08 19.64
N ILE A 163 0.91 -5.77 18.88
CA ILE A 163 2.28 -5.96 19.35
C ILE A 163 2.58 -5.01 20.54
N TYR A 164 2.16 -3.74 20.43
CA TYR A 164 2.37 -2.76 21.48
C TYR A 164 1.69 -3.20 22.79
N SER A 165 0.41 -3.57 22.72
CA SER A 165 -0.35 -3.93 23.93
C SER A 165 0.13 -5.26 24.54
N THR A 166 0.57 -6.21 23.70
CA THR A 166 1.02 -7.52 24.18
C THR A 166 2.40 -7.44 24.85
N TYR A 167 3.31 -6.65 24.30
CA TYR A 167 4.72 -6.65 24.71
C TYR A 167 5.23 -5.29 25.18
N HIS A 168 5.15 -4.27 24.34
CA HIS A 168 5.86 -3.00 24.57
C HIS A 168 5.33 -2.25 25.78
N SER A 169 4.01 -2.18 25.96
CA SER A 169 3.42 -1.42 27.07
C SER A 169 3.93 -1.95 28.44
N ARG A 170 4.11 -3.26 28.55
CA ARG A 170 4.63 -3.89 29.77
C ARG A 170 6.14 -3.71 29.89
N LEU A 171 6.88 -4.02 28.83
CA LEU A 171 8.35 -3.95 28.84
C LEU A 171 8.87 -2.53 29.11
N TYR A 172 8.21 -1.53 28.53
CA TYR A 172 8.63 -0.13 28.71
C TYR A 172 7.99 0.56 29.93
N SER A 173 7.16 -0.16 30.70
CA SER A 173 6.68 0.32 32.02
C SER A 173 7.60 -0.08 33.17
N GLY A 174 8.77 -0.63 32.87
CA GLY A 174 9.76 -0.99 33.88
C GLY A 174 9.70 -2.45 34.33
N GLN A 175 8.83 -3.26 33.76
CA GLN A 175 8.81 -4.70 34.02
C GLN A 175 9.80 -5.35 33.05
N GLY A 176 10.82 -6.01 33.57
CA GLY A 176 11.82 -6.67 32.74
C GLY A 176 11.25 -7.81 31.89
N PRO A 177 12.05 -8.32 30.95
CA PRO A 177 11.61 -9.41 30.07
C PRO A 177 11.37 -10.70 30.88
N ALA A 178 10.27 -11.39 30.57
CA ALA A 178 9.86 -12.61 31.26
C ALA A 178 10.33 -13.88 30.53
N ASN A 179 10.80 -13.77 29.29
CA ASN A 179 11.18 -14.91 28.46
C ASN A 179 12.14 -14.47 27.34
N ALA A 180 12.63 -15.45 26.56
CA ALA A 180 13.59 -15.21 25.49
C ALA A 180 13.03 -14.30 24.38
N LEU A 181 11.74 -14.42 24.07
CA LEU A 181 11.09 -13.55 23.07
C LEU A 181 11.14 -12.08 23.49
N GLU A 182 10.74 -11.81 24.74
CA GLU A 182 10.75 -10.45 25.29
C GLU A 182 12.16 -9.88 25.42
N GLN A 183 13.13 -10.73 25.77
CA GLN A 183 14.54 -10.31 25.76
C GLN A 183 14.99 -9.91 24.37
N ALA A 184 14.61 -10.70 23.34
CA ALA A 184 14.95 -10.39 21.94
C ALA A 184 14.31 -9.06 21.48
N ILE A 185 13.10 -8.75 21.94
CA ILE A 185 12.45 -7.46 21.62
C ILE A 185 13.32 -6.29 22.12
N ILE A 186 13.84 -6.39 23.32
CA ILE A 186 14.68 -5.35 23.93
C ILE A 186 16.05 -5.29 23.23
N ASP A 187 16.71 -6.44 23.10
CA ASP A 187 18.08 -6.51 22.58
C ASP A 187 18.20 -6.01 21.14
N ASN A 188 17.17 -6.23 20.34
CA ASN A 188 17.15 -5.85 18.92
C ASN A 188 16.30 -4.61 18.64
N GLN A 189 15.76 -3.97 19.67
CA GLN A 189 14.90 -2.79 19.55
C GLN A 189 13.72 -3.01 18.59
N ILE A 190 13.05 -4.19 18.69
CA ILE A 190 11.92 -4.51 17.83
C ILE A 190 10.81 -3.47 18.01
N GLY A 191 10.44 -2.79 16.92
CA GLY A 191 9.50 -1.66 16.94
C GLY A 191 10.09 -0.40 16.31
N VAL A 192 11.41 -0.40 16.01
CA VAL A 192 12.01 0.76 15.34
C VAL A 192 11.84 0.73 13.82
N PHE A 193 11.43 -0.40 13.26
CA PHE A 193 11.14 -0.51 11.83
C PHE A 193 9.73 -1.04 11.58
N GLY A 194 9.02 -0.42 10.61
CA GLY A 194 7.88 -0.99 9.94
C GLY A 194 8.29 -1.27 8.49
N ILE A 195 8.23 -2.51 8.06
CA ILE A 195 8.84 -2.92 6.79
C ILE A 195 7.82 -3.65 5.92
N CYS A 196 7.59 -3.12 4.71
CA CYS A 196 6.85 -3.83 3.67
C CYS A 196 7.84 -4.61 2.81
N ILE A 197 7.57 -5.90 2.58
CA ILE A 197 8.38 -6.80 1.77
C ILE A 197 7.46 -7.42 0.71
N ASP A 198 7.62 -6.97 -0.54
CA ASP A 198 6.76 -7.37 -1.66
C ASP A 198 7.45 -8.46 -2.48
N GLU A 199 7.74 -9.59 -1.81
CA GLU A 199 8.37 -10.77 -2.43
C GLU A 199 7.45 -11.99 -2.41
N SER A 200 6.16 -11.79 -2.11
CA SER A 200 5.21 -12.89 -2.03
C SER A 200 5.00 -13.55 -3.40
N GLN A 201 4.91 -14.87 -3.39
CA GLN A 201 4.51 -15.64 -4.59
C GLN A 201 2.98 -15.63 -4.76
N LYS A 202 2.24 -15.12 -3.78
CA LYS A 202 0.78 -15.03 -3.84
C LYS A 202 0.36 -13.65 -4.36
N PRO A 203 -0.49 -13.59 -5.39
CA PRO A 203 -0.99 -12.30 -5.89
C PRO A 203 -1.77 -11.53 -4.83
N GLY A 204 -1.61 -10.22 -4.82
CA GLY A 204 -2.41 -9.32 -4.00
C GLY A 204 -2.01 -9.23 -2.53
N VAL A 205 -0.90 -9.86 -2.12
CA VAL A 205 -0.43 -9.84 -0.73
C VAL A 205 1.05 -9.49 -0.62
N PHE A 206 1.45 -9.00 0.53
CA PHE A 206 2.85 -8.71 0.88
C PHE A 206 3.09 -9.05 2.35
N GLN A 207 4.37 -9.20 2.71
CA GLN A 207 4.76 -9.38 4.11
C GLN A 207 4.98 -8.01 4.73
N TYR A 208 4.52 -7.83 5.96
CA TYR A 208 4.85 -6.66 6.77
C TYR A 208 5.54 -7.13 8.05
N MET A 209 6.61 -6.44 8.42
CA MET A 209 7.35 -6.76 9.66
C MET A 209 7.38 -5.55 10.58
N ILE A 210 7.15 -5.80 11.86
CA ILE A 210 7.49 -4.88 12.95
C ILE A 210 8.82 -5.39 13.49
N ALA A 211 9.90 -4.65 13.26
CA ALA A 211 11.26 -5.21 13.37
C ALA A 211 12.23 -4.25 14.07
N GLY A 212 13.41 -4.79 14.36
CA GLY A 212 14.58 -4.03 14.81
C GLY A 212 15.84 -4.61 14.18
N ASP A 213 16.99 -3.99 14.43
CA ASP A 213 18.28 -4.45 13.93
C ASP A 213 18.65 -5.77 14.56
N TYR A 214 18.93 -6.80 13.74
CA TYR A 214 19.30 -8.11 14.24
C TYR A 214 20.75 -8.12 14.73
N GLN A 215 20.91 -8.32 16.02
CA GLN A 215 22.24 -8.30 16.68
C GLN A 215 22.91 -9.68 16.72
N GLY A 216 22.29 -10.69 16.10
CA GLY A 216 22.79 -12.06 16.15
C GLY A 216 22.19 -12.89 17.28
N GLY A 217 22.55 -14.16 17.33
CA GLY A 217 22.09 -15.07 18.38
C GLY A 217 20.86 -15.89 17.98
N ASN A 218 20.23 -16.48 18.98
CA ASN A 218 19.05 -17.32 18.76
C ASN A 218 17.84 -16.47 18.36
N VAL A 219 17.03 -17.04 17.48
CA VAL A 219 15.76 -16.42 17.05
C VAL A 219 14.62 -17.14 17.77
N PRO A 220 13.99 -16.53 18.77
CA PRO A 220 12.87 -17.15 19.48
C PRO A 220 11.70 -17.46 18.56
N GLU A 221 10.93 -18.48 18.91
CA GLU A 221 9.68 -18.80 18.23
C GLU A 221 8.77 -17.55 18.22
N GLY A 222 8.17 -17.25 17.08
CA GLY A 222 7.31 -16.07 16.88
C GLY A 222 8.04 -14.90 16.22
N LEU A 223 9.38 -14.96 16.13
CA LEU A 223 10.14 -13.92 15.42
C LEU A 223 10.75 -14.49 14.14
N THR A 224 10.96 -13.64 13.17
CA THR A 224 11.55 -13.97 11.87
C THR A 224 12.71 -13.02 11.59
N VAL A 225 13.78 -13.54 10.99
CA VAL A 225 14.91 -12.72 10.51
C VAL A 225 14.76 -12.55 9.01
N PHE A 226 14.95 -11.31 8.54
CA PHE A 226 14.97 -10.99 7.12
C PHE A 226 16.29 -10.30 6.79
N GLU A 227 16.92 -10.70 5.67
CA GLU A 227 18.19 -10.13 5.23
C GLU A 227 17.97 -9.29 3.96
N PHE A 228 18.28 -8.00 4.06
CA PHE A 228 18.27 -7.11 2.90
C PHE A 228 19.57 -7.27 2.13
N PRO A 229 19.51 -7.31 0.80
CA PRO A 229 20.73 -7.30 0.00
C PRO A 229 21.37 -5.90 0.02
N LYS A 230 22.60 -5.83 -0.47
CA LYS A 230 23.24 -4.54 -0.74
C LYS A 230 22.40 -3.75 -1.74
N MET A 231 22.03 -2.52 -1.39
CA MET A 231 21.22 -1.67 -2.28
C MET A 231 21.31 -0.19 -1.90
N THR A 232 20.92 0.67 -2.83
CA THR A 232 20.86 2.11 -2.62
C THR A 232 19.47 2.51 -2.10
N TRP A 233 19.45 3.34 -1.08
CA TRP A 233 18.23 3.81 -0.43
C TRP A 233 18.13 5.33 -0.51
N ALA A 234 16.95 5.82 -0.86
CA ALA A 234 16.57 7.21 -0.62
C ALA A 234 15.87 7.25 0.73
N LYS A 235 16.44 7.98 1.69
CA LYS A 235 15.92 8.11 3.05
C LYS A 235 15.36 9.51 3.23
N PHE A 236 14.07 9.60 3.47
CA PHE A 236 13.32 10.85 3.60
C PHE A 236 13.03 11.11 5.07
N LYS A 237 13.53 12.25 5.56
CA LYS A 237 13.33 12.65 6.94
C LYS A 237 11.90 13.16 7.15
N CYS A 238 11.26 12.68 8.21
CA CYS A 238 9.93 13.10 8.63
C CYS A 238 10.06 13.70 10.04
N VAL A 239 9.55 14.89 10.23
CA VAL A 239 9.60 15.57 11.53
C VAL A 239 8.20 15.99 11.93
N GLY A 240 7.76 15.55 13.09
CA GLY A 240 6.45 15.90 13.62
C GLY A 240 5.69 14.71 14.20
N PRO A 241 4.47 14.97 14.66
CA PRO A 241 3.70 13.94 15.36
C PRO A 241 3.25 12.81 14.44
N MET A 242 3.31 11.60 14.96
CA MET A 242 2.88 10.40 14.25
C MET A 242 1.36 10.22 14.33
N PRO A 243 0.71 9.72 13.29
CA PRO A 243 1.30 9.29 12.01
C PRO A 243 1.36 10.39 10.94
N ASN A 244 0.92 11.60 11.25
CA ASN A 244 0.69 12.66 10.26
C ASN A 244 1.97 13.06 9.51
N ALA A 245 3.08 13.24 10.23
CA ALA A 245 4.35 13.67 9.60
C ALA A 245 4.81 12.65 8.56
N LEU A 246 4.73 11.37 8.90
CA LEU A 246 5.14 10.30 7.98
C LEU A 246 4.20 10.22 6.77
N GLN A 247 2.88 10.32 6.99
CA GLN A 247 1.88 10.28 5.92
C GLN A 247 2.04 11.47 4.96
N GLU A 248 2.36 12.66 5.49
CA GLU A 248 2.59 13.85 4.68
C GLU A 248 3.82 13.66 3.77
N VAL A 249 4.95 13.22 4.33
CA VAL A 249 6.18 12.99 3.56
C VAL A 249 5.93 11.88 2.53
N ASN A 250 5.26 10.81 2.92
CA ASN A 250 4.94 9.72 2.00
C ASN A 250 4.10 10.23 0.81
N THR A 251 3.10 11.07 1.08
CA THR A 251 2.28 11.70 0.04
C THR A 251 3.13 12.55 -0.91
N ARG A 252 4.04 13.34 -0.36
CA ARG A 252 4.93 14.19 -1.14
C ARG A 252 5.90 13.38 -2.00
N ILE A 253 6.36 12.24 -1.51
CA ILE A 253 7.22 11.34 -2.31
C ILE A 253 6.50 10.96 -3.61
N PHE A 254 5.23 10.54 -3.53
CA PHE A 254 4.48 10.11 -4.71
C PHE A 254 3.96 11.27 -5.58
N LYS A 255 3.65 12.42 -4.97
CA LYS A 255 3.09 13.57 -5.70
C LYS A 255 4.16 14.53 -6.24
N GLU A 256 5.32 14.61 -5.59
CA GLU A 256 6.34 15.61 -5.91
C GLU A 256 7.68 14.98 -6.29
N TRP A 257 8.25 14.11 -5.42
CA TRP A 257 9.61 13.60 -5.60
C TRP A 257 9.73 12.61 -6.77
N LEU A 258 8.87 11.57 -6.80
CA LEU A 258 8.92 10.59 -7.89
C LEU A 258 8.61 11.21 -9.26
N PRO A 259 7.58 12.08 -9.40
CA PRO A 259 7.35 12.74 -10.69
C PRO A 259 8.47 13.69 -11.12
N GLY A 260 9.08 14.37 -10.15
CA GLY A 260 10.12 15.37 -10.45
C GLY A 260 11.52 14.80 -10.56
N ASN A 261 11.72 13.55 -10.19
CA ASN A 261 13.06 12.96 -10.08
C ASN A 261 13.54 12.40 -11.42
N LYS A 262 14.56 13.05 -11.97
CA LYS A 262 15.16 12.63 -13.25
C LYS A 262 16.31 11.64 -13.06
N GLU A 263 16.82 11.52 -11.84
CA GLU A 263 18.05 10.79 -11.53
C GLU A 263 17.78 9.35 -11.07
N TYR A 264 16.71 9.16 -10.28
CA TYR A 264 16.43 7.87 -9.61
C TYR A 264 15.02 7.39 -9.95
N GLU A 265 14.85 6.07 -9.91
CA GLU A 265 13.55 5.40 -9.99
C GLU A 265 13.44 4.31 -8.91
N UNK A 266 12.31 3.94 -8.41
CA UNK A 266 12.08 3.06 -7.43
C UNK A 266 12.62 1.80 -7.84
N ALA A 267 13.17 1.10 -6.97
CA ALA A 267 13.80 -0.21 -7.20
C ALA A 267 13.37 -1.23 -6.14
N GLY A 268 12.94 -2.34 -6.61
CA GLY A 268 12.62 -3.48 -5.74
C GLY A 268 11.35 -3.34 -4.91
N UNK A 269 11.15 -4.11 -3.95
CA UNK A 269 10.11 -4.34 -3.30
C UNK A 269 10.03 -4.01 -1.99
N PHE A 270 10.72 -3.24 -1.57
CA PHE A 270 10.84 -2.95 -0.13
C PHE A 270 10.43 -1.51 0.17
N ASN A 271 9.89 -1.28 1.36
CA ASN A 271 9.68 0.07 1.89
C ASN A 271 9.87 0.02 3.41
N UNK A 272 10.75 0.67 4.03
CA UNK A 272 11.00 0.69 5.32
C UNK A 272 10.56 1.94 5.83
N GLU A 273 10.00 1.99 6.97
CA GLU A 273 9.76 3.13 7.85
C GLU A 273 10.61 2.96 9.09
N TRP A 274 11.35 4.00 9.46
CA TRP A 274 12.16 4.00 10.67
C TRP A 274 11.56 4.98 11.68
N TYR A 275 11.53 4.56 12.93
CA TYR A 275 10.96 5.32 14.04
C TYR A 275 12.01 5.51 15.14
N SER A 276 12.17 6.75 15.57
CA SER A 276 13.13 7.03 16.64
C SER A 276 12.71 6.32 17.94
N UNK A 277 13.52 5.77 18.47
CA UNK A 277 13.42 5.26 19.67
C UNK A 277 13.33 6.23 20.65
N GLU A 278 13.83 7.55 20.43
CA GLU A 278 13.89 8.65 21.41
C GLU A 278 12.77 9.65 21.18
N GLY A 279 12.26 10.22 22.26
CA GLY A 279 11.25 11.29 22.18
C GLY A 279 9.82 10.76 22.16
N ASP A 280 8.90 11.71 22.29
CA ASP A 280 7.46 11.43 22.27
C ASP A 280 6.98 11.44 20.82
N MET A 281 6.35 10.37 20.40
CA MET A 281 5.78 10.21 19.05
C MET A 281 4.76 11.31 18.70
N GLN A 282 4.22 12.00 19.69
CA GLN A 282 3.29 13.11 19.48
C GLN A 282 3.97 14.48 19.47
N SER A 283 5.30 14.51 19.65
CA SER A 283 6.05 15.75 19.62
C SER A 283 6.19 16.33 18.21
N UNK A 284 6.29 17.29 18.09
CA UNK A 284 6.51 18.01 16.97
C UNK A 284 7.85 17.87 16.44
N GLU A 285 8.68 17.56 17.37
CA GLU A 285 10.08 17.38 17.00
C GLU A 285 10.43 15.90 16.74
N TYR A 286 9.48 15.02 16.80
CA TYR A 286 9.70 13.57 16.67
C TYR A 286 10.29 13.20 15.29
N UNK A 287 11.30 12.42 15.07
CA UNK A 287 11.94 12.02 13.96
C UNK A 287 11.54 10.67 13.56
N SER A 288 11.20 10.55 12.42
CA SER A 288 11.04 9.26 11.73
C SER A 288 11.56 9.37 10.30
N GLU A 289 11.65 8.26 9.57
CA GLU A 289 12.14 8.28 8.18
C GLU A 289 11.34 7.30 7.31
N ILE A 290 11.26 7.60 6.01
CA ILE A 290 10.78 6.66 4.99
C ILE A 290 11.98 6.32 4.11
N TRP A 291 12.27 5.02 3.96
CA TRP A 291 13.38 4.54 3.12
C TRP A 291 12.81 3.82 1.91
N ILE A 292 13.20 4.27 0.72
CA ILE A 292 12.76 3.70 -0.55
C ILE A 292 13.98 3.23 -1.34
N PRO A 293 14.02 1.99 -1.80
CA PRO A 293 15.14 1.56 -2.65
C PRO A 293 15.11 2.31 -3.97
N UNK A 294 16.11 2.89 -4.32
CA UNK A 294 16.30 3.63 -5.43
C UNK A 294 17.29 3.00 -6.30
N LYS A 295 17.34 3.18 -7.59
CA LYS A 295 18.45 2.94 -8.53
C LYS A 295 18.55 4.10 -9.51
N LYS A 296 19.73 4.33 -10.04
CA LYS A 296 19.92 5.36 -11.07
C LYS A 296 19.20 4.94 -12.36
N LYS A 297 18.62 5.92 -13.04
CA LYS A 297 17.98 5.74 -14.36
C LYS A 297 19.00 5.50 -15.47
#